data_b8f7207add1c5ca4d8b32881b2dea1b1
#
_entry.id   b8f7207add1c5ca4d8b32881b2dea1b1
#
_cell.length_a   1.000
_cell.length_b   1.000
_cell.length_c   1.000
_cell.angle_alpha   90.00
_cell.angle_beta   90.00
_cell.angle_gamma   90.00
#
_symmetry.space_group_name_H-M   'P 1'
#
loop_
_entity.id
_entity.type
_entity.pdbx_description
1 polymer ?
#
loop_
_entity_poly.entity_id
_entity_poly.type
_entity_poly.pdbx_seq_one_letter_code
_entity_poly.pdbx_strand_id
1 'polypeptide(L)'
;MTKRFNIIILLYAMFLALCPTTGAVAQVFTHRLPIYIVNGERMTEEEVRAIDPEDIVSNELLPADEATIEKYGQDAANGVIVIALRYDTEARFEVNGEETSFSAYIARQIKWSEMDPIAQVVMKLEVGPDGVAREKEVLESSDKRLLRRIRAALSEAPRWVAASKDGEEITTQHILRITLPIGSKMPHKWAVIIR
;
A
#
# COMPACT_ATOMS: atom_id res chain seq x y z
N MET A 1 28.53 -76.24 -9.60
CA MET A 1 27.55 -75.34 -8.96
C MET A 1 27.85 -73.85 -9.20
N THR A 2 28.73 -73.46 -10.07
CA THR A 2 29.26 -72.09 -10.24
C THR A 2 28.69 -71.32 -11.42
N LYS A 3 27.99 -71.94 -12.36
CA LYS A 3 27.43 -71.24 -13.55
C LYS A 3 26.09 -70.60 -13.39
N ARG A 4 25.30 -70.99 -12.38
CA ARG A 4 23.97 -70.38 -12.13
C ARG A 4 24.04 -69.10 -11.32
N PHE A 5 25.11 -68.87 -10.57
CA PHE A 5 25.28 -67.69 -9.74
C PHE A 5 25.63 -66.41 -10.56
N ASN A 6 26.34 -66.58 -11.67
CA ASN A 6 26.76 -65.47 -12.53
C ASN A 6 25.61 -64.89 -13.39
N ILE A 7 24.58 -65.68 -13.69
CA ILE A 7 23.46 -65.27 -14.52
C ILE A 7 22.53 -64.39 -13.71
N ILE A 8 22.36 -64.66 -12.41
CA ILE A 8 21.50 -63.86 -11.50
C ILE A 8 22.12 -62.47 -11.23
N ILE A 9 23.44 -62.38 -11.08
CA ILE A 9 24.16 -61.12 -10.88
C ILE A 9 24.14 -60.28 -12.16
N LEU A 10 24.21 -60.91 -13.36
CA LEU A 10 24.12 -60.19 -14.63
C LEU A 10 22.73 -59.64 -14.89
N LEU A 11 21.66 -60.35 -14.50
CA LEU A 11 20.27 -59.87 -14.58
C LEU A 11 19.98 -58.74 -13.60
N TYR A 12 20.58 -58.74 -12.39
CA TYR A 12 20.42 -57.64 -11.41
C TYR A 12 21.17 -56.37 -11.83
N ALA A 13 22.35 -56.52 -12.48
CA ALA A 13 23.08 -55.38 -13.02
C ALA A 13 22.38 -54.73 -14.23
N MET A 14 21.63 -55.51 -15.03
CA MET A 14 20.89 -54.99 -16.17
C MET A 14 19.58 -54.31 -15.78
N PHE A 15 19.02 -54.62 -14.60
CA PHE A 15 17.81 -53.97 -14.09
C PHE A 15 18.08 -52.61 -13.42
N LEU A 16 19.34 -52.40 -12.94
CA LEU A 16 19.75 -51.11 -12.34
C LEU A 16 20.11 -50.03 -13.38
N ALA A 17 20.29 -50.41 -14.67
CA ALA A 17 20.64 -49.45 -15.73
C ALA A 17 19.43 -48.85 -16.46
N LEU A 18 18.18 -49.26 -16.13
CA LEU A 18 16.95 -48.76 -16.76
C LEU A 18 16.08 -47.95 -15.81
N CYS A 19 16.63 -47.36 -14.75
CA CYS A 19 15.92 -46.30 -14.07
C CYS A 19 16.05 -45.02 -14.92
N PRO A 20 14.97 -44.54 -15.57
CA PRO A 20 15.00 -43.24 -16.16
C PRO A 20 15.18 -42.28 -14.98
N THR A 21 16.32 -41.60 -14.92
CA THR A 21 16.46 -40.39 -14.09
C THR A 21 15.51 -39.39 -14.67
N THR A 22 14.26 -39.43 -14.24
CA THR A 22 13.36 -38.30 -14.39
C THR A 22 13.97 -37.16 -13.59
N GLY A 23 14.79 -36.37 -14.27
CA GLY A 23 15.23 -35.10 -13.75
C GLY A 23 13.95 -34.32 -13.42
N ALA A 24 13.60 -34.22 -12.14
CA ALA A 24 12.64 -33.30 -11.68
C ALA A 24 13.17 -31.89 -12.03
N VAL A 25 12.80 -31.39 -13.21
CA VAL A 25 12.95 -29.97 -13.52
C VAL A 25 12.06 -29.29 -12.49
N ALA A 26 12.67 -28.80 -11.41
CA ALA A 26 12.00 -27.88 -10.53
C ALA A 26 11.60 -26.71 -11.42
N GLN A 27 10.34 -26.68 -11.84
CA GLN A 27 9.77 -25.49 -12.43
C GLN A 27 9.82 -24.44 -11.33
N VAL A 28 10.83 -23.59 -11.39
CA VAL A 28 10.85 -22.35 -10.65
C VAL A 28 9.69 -21.54 -11.22
N PHE A 29 8.55 -21.63 -10.56
CA PHE A 29 7.46 -20.70 -10.78
C PHE A 29 7.99 -19.35 -10.33
N THR A 30 8.66 -18.64 -11.21
CA THR A 30 8.83 -17.20 -11.05
C THR A 30 7.43 -16.64 -11.11
N HIS A 31 6.85 -16.35 -9.95
CA HIS A 31 5.63 -15.55 -9.82
C HIS A 31 5.96 -14.18 -10.39
N ARG A 32 5.81 -14.06 -11.71
CA ARG A 32 5.86 -12.75 -12.34
C ARG A 32 4.54 -12.09 -12.02
N LEU A 33 4.60 -11.00 -11.30
CA LEU A 33 3.44 -10.21 -10.94
C LEU A 33 2.87 -9.51 -12.19
N PRO A 34 1.55 -9.30 -12.25
CA PRO A 34 0.96 -8.48 -13.28
C PRO A 34 1.53 -7.06 -13.21
N ILE A 35 1.51 -6.32 -14.30
CA ILE A 35 1.82 -4.90 -14.28
C ILE A 35 0.58 -4.09 -13.88
N TYR A 36 0.81 -2.95 -13.25
CA TYR A 36 -0.24 -2.04 -12.83
C TYR A 36 -0.26 -0.80 -13.71
N ILE A 37 -1.45 -0.46 -14.23
CA ILE A 37 -1.71 0.75 -14.99
C ILE A 37 -2.75 1.56 -14.24
N VAL A 38 -2.35 2.70 -13.71
CA VAL A 38 -3.21 3.58 -12.91
C VAL A 38 -3.44 4.88 -13.68
N ASN A 39 -4.68 5.20 -14.00
CA ASN A 39 -5.06 6.34 -14.86
C ASN A 39 -4.25 6.42 -16.16
N GLY A 40 -3.87 5.26 -16.73
CA GLY A 40 -3.08 5.16 -17.95
C GLY A 40 -1.57 5.19 -17.77
N GLU A 41 -1.05 5.42 -16.56
CA GLU A 41 0.37 5.40 -16.23
C GLU A 41 0.78 4.10 -15.56
N ARG A 42 2.00 3.63 -15.82
CA ARG A 42 2.54 2.43 -15.20
C ARG A 42 3.06 2.76 -13.81
N MET A 43 2.56 2.05 -12.81
CA MET A 43 3.00 2.15 -11.42
C MET A 43 3.61 0.84 -10.90
N THR A 44 4.42 0.95 -9.88
CA THR A 44 4.96 -0.20 -9.13
C THR A 44 3.91 -0.72 -8.15
N GLU A 45 4.09 -1.97 -7.69
CA GLU A 45 3.21 -2.56 -6.67
C GLU A 45 3.22 -1.75 -5.36
N GLU A 46 4.37 -1.16 -4.99
CA GLU A 46 4.50 -0.35 -3.77
C GLU A 46 3.70 0.96 -3.87
N GLU A 47 3.75 1.63 -5.01
CA GLU A 47 2.95 2.83 -5.28
C GLU A 47 1.45 2.51 -5.26
N VAL A 48 1.03 1.42 -5.89
CA VAL A 48 -0.37 1.00 -5.89
C VAL A 48 -0.87 0.64 -4.49
N ARG A 49 -0.04 0.02 -3.65
CA ARG A 49 -0.39 -0.27 -2.25
C ARG A 49 -0.55 0.98 -1.39
N ALA A 50 0.04 2.10 -1.78
CA ALA A 50 -0.09 3.38 -1.09
C ALA A 50 -1.39 4.10 -1.44
N ILE A 51 -2.08 3.72 -2.52
CA ILE A 51 -3.35 4.31 -2.93
C ILE A 51 -4.44 3.97 -1.91
N ASP A 52 -5.21 4.98 -1.49
CA ASP A 52 -6.37 4.74 -0.64
C ASP A 52 -7.43 3.97 -1.46
N PRO A 53 -7.92 2.81 -0.96
CA PRO A 53 -8.96 2.06 -1.65
C PRO A 53 -10.24 2.87 -1.94
N GLU A 54 -10.55 3.90 -1.12
CA GLU A 54 -11.69 4.79 -1.35
C GLU A 54 -11.51 5.68 -2.59
N ASP A 55 -10.29 5.85 -3.08
CA ASP A 55 -10.00 6.62 -4.28
C ASP A 55 -10.07 5.79 -5.58
N ILE A 56 -10.18 4.47 -5.46
CA ILE A 56 -10.32 3.58 -6.61
C ILE A 56 -11.78 3.56 -7.07
N VAL A 57 -12.02 4.03 -8.29
CA VAL A 57 -13.35 4.00 -8.92
C VAL A 57 -13.62 2.65 -9.57
N SER A 58 -12.59 2.08 -10.21
CA SER A 58 -12.69 0.76 -10.84
C SER A 58 -11.32 0.10 -10.94
N ASN A 59 -11.34 -1.22 -10.95
CA ASN A 59 -10.19 -2.04 -11.31
C ASN A 59 -10.62 -3.13 -12.28
N GLU A 60 -9.75 -3.45 -13.22
CA GLU A 60 -9.97 -4.49 -14.23
C GLU A 60 -8.69 -5.30 -14.41
N LEU A 61 -8.82 -6.62 -14.42
CA LEU A 61 -7.73 -7.52 -14.77
C LEU A 61 -7.84 -7.89 -16.25
N LEU A 62 -6.90 -7.41 -17.06
CA LEU A 62 -6.78 -7.80 -18.45
C LEU A 62 -5.95 -9.10 -18.55
N PRO A 63 -6.40 -10.06 -19.39
CA PRO A 63 -5.66 -11.30 -19.60
C PRO A 63 -4.34 -11.05 -20.33
N ALA A 64 -3.42 -12.01 -20.21
CA ALA A 64 -2.15 -12.01 -20.91
C ALA A 64 -2.34 -12.52 -22.35
N ASP A 65 -3.11 -11.81 -23.16
CA ASP A 65 -3.33 -12.10 -24.57
C ASP A 65 -2.48 -11.21 -25.50
N GLU A 66 -2.53 -11.49 -26.79
CA GLU A 66 -1.73 -10.79 -27.78
C GLU A 66 -2.07 -9.28 -27.84
N ALA A 67 -3.34 -8.93 -27.70
CA ALA A 67 -3.80 -7.54 -27.73
C ALA A 67 -3.30 -6.77 -26.49
N THR A 68 -3.31 -7.39 -25.33
CA THR A 68 -2.80 -6.80 -24.08
C THR A 68 -1.28 -6.64 -24.15
N ILE A 69 -0.56 -7.64 -24.69
CA ILE A 69 0.89 -7.57 -24.86
C ILE A 69 1.28 -6.50 -25.90
N GLU A 70 0.54 -6.38 -27.00
CA GLU A 70 0.77 -5.33 -28.01
C GLU A 70 0.61 -3.94 -27.42
N LYS A 71 -0.41 -3.74 -26.59
CA LYS A 71 -0.73 -2.44 -25.98
C LYS A 71 0.22 -2.04 -24.85
N TYR A 72 0.61 -2.97 -23.99
CA TYR A 72 1.34 -2.66 -22.75
C TYR A 72 2.76 -3.22 -22.71
N GLY A 73 3.20 -3.92 -23.78
CA GLY A 73 4.53 -4.50 -23.88
C GLY A 73 4.67 -5.91 -23.32
N GLN A 74 5.86 -6.50 -23.49
CA GLN A 74 6.14 -7.90 -23.12
C GLN A 74 5.95 -8.20 -21.64
N ASP A 75 6.08 -7.19 -20.77
CA ASP A 75 5.85 -7.36 -19.33
C ASP A 75 4.40 -7.69 -19.01
N ALA A 76 3.46 -7.34 -19.90
CA ALA A 76 2.05 -7.67 -19.80
C ALA A 76 1.75 -9.17 -20.01
N ALA A 77 2.76 -9.99 -20.34
CA ALA A 77 2.62 -11.45 -20.47
C ALA A 77 2.17 -12.16 -19.18
N ASN A 78 2.09 -11.44 -18.05
CA ASN A 78 1.56 -11.94 -16.79
C ASN A 78 0.19 -11.32 -16.43
N GLY A 79 -0.41 -10.59 -17.36
CA GLY A 79 -1.63 -9.83 -17.17
C GLY A 79 -1.36 -8.37 -16.78
N VAL A 80 -2.39 -7.56 -16.86
CA VAL A 80 -2.37 -6.13 -16.54
C VAL A 80 -3.53 -5.84 -15.61
N ILE A 81 -3.26 -5.17 -14.51
CA ILE A 81 -4.30 -4.62 -13.63
C ILE A 81 -4.44 -3.15 -13.98
N VAL A 82 -5.58 -2.78 -14.56
CA VAL A 82 -5.94 -1.40 -14.87
C VAL A 82 -6.76 -0.84 -13.74
N ILE A 83 -6.30 0.27 -13.15
CA ILE A 83 -6.95 0.96 -12.03
C ILE A 83 -7.33 2.35 -12.49
N ALA A 84 -8.59 2.73 -12.30
CA ALA A 84 -9.05 4.09 -12.47
C ALA A 84 -9.27 4.74 -11.12
N LEU A 85 -8.62 5.88 -10.89
CA LEU A 85 -8.80 6.70 -9.70
C LEU A 85 -9.84 7.79 -9.96
N ARG A 86 -10.39 8.33 -8.88
CA ARG A 86 -11.31 9.48 -8.93
C ARG A 86 -10.61 10.78 -9.31
N TYR A 87 -9.28 10.83 -9.27
CA TYR A 87 -8.46 12.00 -9.63
C TYR A 87 -7.38 11.62 -10.66
N ASP A 88 -6.91 12.61 -11.40
CA ASP A 88 -5.74 12.50 -12.28
C ASP A 88 -4.49 13.01 -11.55
N THR A 89 -4.66 14.04 -10.71
CA THR A 89 -3.61 14.55 -9.83
C THR A 89 -4.09 14.47 -8.39
N GLU A 90 -3.30 13.82 -7.53
CA GLU A 90 -3.59 13.69 -6.12
C GLU A 90 -3.44 15.02 -5.37
N ALA A 91 -4.24 15.19 -4.30
CA ALA A 91 -4.07 16.34 -3.41
C ALA A 91 -2.76 16.23 -2.64
N ARG A 92 -1.98 17.32 -2.59
CA ARG A 92 -0.69 17.37 -1.92
C ARG A 92 -0.63 18.51 -0.91
N PHE A 93 0.01 18.24 0.22
CA PHE A 93 0.29 19.27 1.20
C PHE A 93 1.71 19.78 1.04
N GLU A 94 1.84 21.06 0.76
CA GLU A 94 3.11 21.71 0.53
C GLU A 94 3.33 22.86 1.52
N VAL A 95 4.56 22.99 2.00
CA VAL A 95 4.99 24.13 2.82
C VAL A 95 6.24 24.72 2.17
N ASN A 96 6.18 26.00 1.82
CA ASN A 96 7.24 26.71 1.10
C ASN A 96 7.67 26.04 -0.23
N GLY A 97 6.73 25.37 -0.92
CA GLY A 97 6.98 24.68 -2.20
C GLY A 97 7.59 23.28 -2.05
N GLU A 98 7.69 22.75 -0.83
CA GLU A 98 8.14 21.39 -0.58
C GLU A 98 6.98 20.54 -0.07
N GLU A 99 6.80 19.38 -0.68
CA GLU A 99 5.81 18.41 -0.23
C GLU A 99 6.19 17.85 1.14
N THR A 100 5.25 17.80 2.06
CA THR A 100 5.48 17.33 3.42
C THR A 100 4.26 16.62 3.99
N SER A 101 4.49 15.78 4.98
CA SER A 101 3.39 15.09 5.69
C SER A 101 2.55 16.08 6.49
N PHE A 102 1.25 16.17 6.16
CA PHE A 102 0.30 16.99 6.89
C PHE A 102 0.18 16.58 8.35
N SER A 103 0.18 15.28 8.65
CA SER A 103 0.15 14.77 10.02
C SER A 103 1.36 15.25 10.83
N ALA A 104 2.54 15.24 10.22
CA ALA A 104 3.77 15.72 10.86
C ALA A 104 3.73 17.25 11.04
N TYR A 105 3.21 17.98 10.07
CA TYR A 105 3.03 19.42 10.18
C TYR A 105 2.12 19.78 11.35
N ILE A 106 0.90 19.23 11.40
CA ILE A 106 -0.07 19.48 12.47
C ILE A 106 0.49 19.07 13.84
N ALA A 107 1.15 17.90 13.93
CA ALA A 107 1.74 17.43 15.18
C ALA A 107 2.74 18.44 15.78
N ARG A 108 3.52 19.12 14.93
CA ARG A 108 4.52 20.13 15.36
C ARG A 108 3.86 21.45 15.84
N GLN A 109 2.65 21.75 15.41
CA GLN A 109 1.91 22.93 15.87
C GLN A 109 1.31 22.73 17.28
N ILE A 110 1.26 21.49 17.76
CA ILE A 110 0.61 21.13 19.00
C ILE A 110 1.64 21.12 20.14
N LYS A 111 1.44 21.99 21.14
CA LYS A 111 2.22 21.95 22.39
C LYS A 111 1.79 20.72 23.20
N TRP A 112 2.62 19.67 23.23
CA TRP A 112 2.40 18.46 23.99
C TRP A 112 3.72 18.07 24.66
N SER A 113 3.70 17.95 26.00
CA SER A 113 4.86 17.64 26.79
C SER A 113 5.13 16.13 26.79
N GLU A 114 6.36 15.72 26.96
CA GLU A 114 6.73 14.31 27.21
C GLU A 114 6.13 13.78 28.53
N MET A 115 5.78 14.67 29.46
CA MET A 115 5.09 14.33 30.71
C MET A 115 3.57 14.18 30.55
N ASP A 116 2.99 14.63 29.43
CA ASP A 116 1.60 14.39 29.11
C ASP A 116 1.37 12.92 28.74
N PRO A 117 0.18 12.36 28.97
CA PRO A 117 -0.09 10.97 28.61
C PRO A 117 0.03 10.77 27.09
N ILE A 118 0.44 9.56 26.70
CA ILE A 118 0.41 9.18 25.29
C ILE A 118 -1.04 9.25 24.80
N ALA A 119 -1.26 10.03 23.77
CA ALA A 119 -2.58 10.24 23.20
C ALA A 119 -2.56 10.12 21.68
N GLN A 120 -3.63 9.58 21.13
CA GLN A 120 -3.82 9.42 19.70
C GLN A 120 -5.19 9.96 19.26
N VAL A 121 -5.18 10.61 18.12
CA VAL A 121 -6.40 10.98 17.39
C VAL A 121 -6.24 10.50 15.96
N VAL A 122 -7.27 9.85 15.44
CA VAL A 122 -7.42 9.49 14.04
C VAL A 122 -8.70 10.13 13.54
N MET A 123 -8.62 10.88 12.47
CA MET A 123 -9.79 11.51 11.87
C MET A 123 -9.73 11.46 10.34
N LYS A 124 -10.89 11.41 9.73
CA LYS A 124 -11.08 11.60 8.31
C LYS A 124 -11.20 13.09 8.03
N LEU A 125 -10.38 13.57 7.13
CA LEU A 125 -10.41 14.93 6.61
C LEU A 125 -11.02 14.94 5.21
N GLU A 126 -11.59 16.07 4.85
CA GLU A 126 -12.02 16.38 3.50
C GLU A 126 -11.24 17.60 3.02
N VAL A 127 -10.50 17.45 1.92
CA VAL A 127 -9.79 18.54 1.26
C VAL A 127 -10.64 18.97 0.06
N GLY A 128 -11.17 20.17 0.14
CA GLY A 128 -12.01 20.73 -0.92
C GLY A 128 -11.20 21.31 -2.10
N PRO A 129 -11.88 21.73 -3.18
CA PRO A 129 -11.25 22.41 -4.30
C PRO A 129 -10.50 23.68 -3.90
N ASP A 130 -10.91 24.30 -2.80
CA ASP A 130 -10.23 25.47 -2.22
C ASP A 130 -8.93 25.13 -1.47
N GLY A 131 -8.53 23.86 -1.45
CA GLY A 131 -7.35 23.35 -0.75
C GLY A 131 -7.49 23.37 0.79
N VAL A 132 -8.66 23.66 1.34
CA VAL A 132 -8.85 23.68 2.79
C VAL A 132 -9.18 22.29 3.30
N ALA A 133 -8.37 21.79 4.24
CA ALA A 133 -8.64 20.54 4.94
C ALA A 133 -9.66 20.77 6.07
N ARG A 134 -10.78 20.07 6.02
CA ARG A 134 -11.88 20.13 7.00
C ARG A 134 -12.06 18.79 7.69
N GLU A 135 -12.38 18.82 8.99
CA GLU A 135 -12.77 17.59 9.70
C GLU A 135 -14.08 17.06 9.10
N LYS A 136 -14.07 15.81 8.66
CA LYS A 136 -15.26 15.09 8.23
C LYS A 136 -15.80 14.19 9.34
N GLU A 137 -14.91 13.39 9.95
CA GLU A 137 -15.28 12.44 10.98
C GLU A 137 -14.10 12.16 11.92
N VAL A 138 -14.37 12.01 13.21
CA VAL A 138 -13.39 11.54 14.19
C VAL A 138 -13.55 10.02 14.34
N LEU A 139 -12.57 9.27 13.85
CA LEU A 139 -12.58 7.80 13.89
C LEU A 139 -12.11 7.27 15.24
N GLU A 140 -11.12 7.93 15.84
CA GLU A 140 -10.56 7.56 17.15
C GLU A 140 -10.07 8.81 17.88
N SER A 141 -10.33 8.88 19.19
CA SER A 141 -9.76 9.91 20.06
C SER A 141 -9.57 9.37 21.47
N SER A 142 -8.34 9.29 21.93
CA SER A 142 -8.00 8.86 23.28
C SER A 142 -7.94 10.01 24.29
N ASP A 143 -7.81 11.24 23.82
CA ASP A 143 -7.73 12.45 24.67
C ASP A 143 -8.48 13.65 24.03
N LYS A 144 -9.44 14.20 24.75
CA LYS A 144 -10.25 15.34 24.28
C LYS A 144 -9.45 16.64 24.16
N ARG A 145 -8.37 16.81 24.94
CA ARG A 145 -7.51 18.00 24.86
C ARG A 145 -6.71 17.97 23.56
N LEU A 146 -6.18 16.76 23.21
CA LEU A 146 -5.49 16.57 21.95
C LEU A 146 -6.41 16.86 20.78
N LEU A 147 -7.61 16.30 20.75
CA LEU A 147 -8.59 16.54 19.69
C LEU A 147 -8.89 18.04 19.52
N ARG A 148 -9.11 18.76 20.62
CA ARG A 148 -9.35 20.21 20.56
C ARG A 148 -8.16 20.99 20.00
N ARG A 149 -6.94 20.62 20.37
CA ARG A 149 -5.72 21.25 19.86
C ARG A 149 -5.48 20.95 18.37
N ILE A 150 -5.79 19.74 17.92
CA ILE A 150 -5.76 19.39 16.49
C ILE A 150 -6.75 20.24 15.72
N ARG A 151 -7.99 20.39 16.18
CA ARG A 151 -9.00 21.23 15.53
C ARG A 151 -8.55 22.68 15.41
N ALA A 152 -7.92 23.23 16.44
CA ALA A 152 -7.35 24.58 16.38
C ALA A 152 -6.20 24.67 15.36
N ALA A 153 -5.29 23.69 15.34
CA ALA A 153 -4.19 23.65 14.37
C ALA A 153 -4.70 23.46 12.91
N LEU A 154 -5.77 22.70 12.71
CA LEU A 154 -6.40 22.53 11.40
C LEU A 154 -6.97 23.83 10.86
N SER A 155 -7.59 24.66 11.72
CA SER A 155 -8.18 25.93 11.30
C SER A 155 -7.14 26.98 10.87
N GLU A 156 -5.90 26.83 11.30
CA GLU A 156 -4.77 27.72 10.99
C GLU A 156 -3.79 27.11 9.95
N ALA A 157 -4.07 25.88 9.49
CA ALA A 157 -3.19 25.18 8.58
C ALA A 157 -3.14 25.82 7.18
N PRO A 158 -1.99 25.81 6.49
CA PRO A 158 -1.89 26.19 5.10
C PRO A 158 -2.80 25.33 4.22
N ARG A 159 -3.12 25.89 3.05
CA ARG A 159 -3.92 25.17 2.05
C ARG A 159 -3.10 24.08 1.38
N TRP A 160 -3.77 23.04 1.00
CA TRP A 160 -3.27 22.00 0.12
C TRP A 160 -3.30 22.44 -1.34
N VAL A 161 -2.52 21.81 -2.17
CA VAL A 161 -2.77 21.74 -3.60
C VAL A 161 -3.90 20.74 -3.77
N ALA A 162 -5.04 21.18 -4.29
CA ALA A 162 -6.21 20.31 -4.45
C ALA A 162 -5.97 19.20 -5.47
N ALA A 163 -6.67 18.09 -5.32
CA ALA A 163 -6.71 17.07 -6.37
C ALA A 163 -7.48 17.58 -7.58
N SER A 164 -7.14 17.07 -8.76
CA SER A 164 -7.86 17.42 -9.99
C SER A 164 -8.28 16.19 -10.78
N LYS A 165 -9.40 16.32 -11.51
CA LYS A 165 -9.92 15.35 -12.45
C LYS A 165 -10.38 16.09 -13.72
N ASP A 166 -9.89 15.66 -14.88
CA ASP A 166 -10.23 16.31 -16.18
C ASP A 166 -9.97 17.83 -16.20
N GLY A 167 -8.98 18.30 -15.40
CA GLY A 167 -8.62 19.71 -15.27
C GLY A 167 -9.48 20.51 -14.26
N GLU A 168 -10.44 19.88 -13.60
CA GLU A 168 -11.25 20.50 -12.54
C GLU A 168 -10.75 20.06 -11.16
N GLU A 169 -10.68 21.00 -10.22
CA GLU A 169 -10.35 20.71 -8.82
C GLU A 169 -11.50 19.98 -8.15
N ILE A 170 -11.17 18.88 -7.46
CA ILE A 170 -12.15 18.00 -6.81
C ILE A 170 -11.89 17.86 -5.32
N THR A 171 -12.92 17.41 -4.60
CA THR A 171 -12.84 17.08 -3.18
C THR A 171 -12.28 15.67 -2.99
N THR A 172 -11.29 15.52 -2.09
CA THR A 172 -10.73 14.22 -1.70
C THR A 172 -10.77 14.02 -0.20
N GLN A 173 -10.61 12.76 0.23
CA GLN A 173 -10.60 12.38 1.64
C GLN A 173 -9.22 11.87 2.03
N HIS A 174 -8.77 12.26 3.24
CA HIS A 174 -7.46 11.90 3.75
C HIS A 174 -7.58 11.49 5.22
N ILE A 175 -6.71 10.60 5.67
CA ILE A 175 -6.63 10.18 7.06
C ILE A 175 -5.55 10.98 7.78
N LEU A 176 -5.95 11.75 8.78
CA LEU A 176 -5.03 12.37 9.73
C LEU A 176 -4.87 11.46 10.94
N ARG A 177 -3.65 11.01 11.18
CA ARG A 177 -3.29 10.25 12.38
C ARG A 177 -2.20 10.99 13.14
N ILE A 178 -2.48 11.36 14.38
CA ILE A 178 -1.53 12.03 15.26
C ILE A 178 -1.41 11.25 16.56
N THR A 179 -0.19 10.85 16.90
CA THR A 179 0.16 10.26 18.20
C THR A 179 1.19 11.14 18.87
N LEU A 180 0.91 11.60 20.09
CA LEU A 180 1.81 12.45 20.87
C LEU A 180 2.07 11.84 22.25
N PRO A 181 3.27 12.06 22.82
CA PRO A 181 4.44 12.76 22.25
C PRO A 181 4.94 12.10 20.95
N ILE A 182 5.60 12.88 20.10
CA ILE A 182 6.12 12.38 18.81
C ILE A 182 7.07 11.19 19.06
N GLY A 183 6.93 10.12 18.28
CA GLY A 183 7.71 8.89 18.43
C GLY A 183 7.11 7.88 19.41
N SER A 184 6.07 8.26 20.17
CA SER A 184 5.37 7.33 21.06
C SER A 184 4.47 6.38 20.27
N LYS A 185 4.23 5.19 20.86
CA LYS A 185 3.26 4.22 20.32
C LYS A 185 2.14 4.05 21.34
N MET A 186 0.90 4.01 20.84
CA MET A 186 -0.23 3.66 21.70
C MET A 186 -0.04 2.26 22.26
N PRO A 187 -0.30 2.05 23.59
CA PRO A 187 -0.33 0.72 24.17
C PRO A 187 -1.37 -0.13 23.42
N HIS A 188 -1.04 -1.40 23.20
CA HIS A 188 -2.01 -2.34 22.64
C HIS A 188 -3.26 -2.38 23.54
N LYS A 189 -4.46 -2.27 22.99
CA LYS A 189 -5.75 -2.33 23.72
C LYS A 189 -5.91 -3.60 24.59
N TRP A 190 -5.07 -4.61 24.35
CA TRP A 190 -5.08 -5.92 25.03
C TRP A 190 -3.92 -6.14 26.02
N ALA A 191 -3.09 -5.13 26.26
CA ALA A 191 -2.09 -5.22 27.31
C ALA A 191 -2.79 -5.12 28.68
N VAL A 192 -3.20 -6.25 29.22
CA VAL A 192 -3.64 -6.37 30.62
C VAL A 192 -2.42 -6.11 31.48
N ILE A 193 -2.34 -4.94 32.09
CA ILE A 193 -1.33 -4.65 33.11
C ILE A 193 -1.79 -5.39 34.36
N ILE A 194 -1.27 -6.60 34.60
CA ILE A 194 -1.38 -7.28 35.88
C ILE A 194 -0.42 -6.54 36.83
N ARG A 195 -0.99 -5.81 37.79
CA ARG A 195 -0.26 -5.24 38.92
C ARG A 195 -0.19 -6.25 40.03
#